data_3bea400a4f6ab8448706d735b143429a
#
_entry.id   3bea400a4f6ab8448706d735b143429a
#
_cell.length_a   1.000
_cell.length_b   1.000
_cell.length_c   1.000
_cell.angle_alpha   90.00
_cell.angle_beta   90.00
_cell.angle_gamma   90.00
#
_symmetry.space_group_name_H-M   'P 1'
#
loop_
_entity.id
_entity.type
_entity.pdbx_description
1 polymer ?
#
loop_
_entity_poly.entity_id
_entity_poly.type
_entity_poly.pdbx_seq_one_letter_code
_entity_poly.pdbx_strand_id
1 'polypeptide(L)'
;MPQRPSNERGRTAGSAISLRRRHLLQSAAALLVAPAAGSLLIPLAQAAPAEAGAAAATASSIGDWVWIEPSGQVVIGVSQCEVGQGIYTGLPQVLADELDADWASVTVRFVTGRDAYRNDAGEMPFQQFVGASMSMNYFYECMRLAGAQARDVLLRAGAARLGVRASQCSTRAGRVLHSATGRSVGYGEIVADASRLSIAARPRMKSASEQGLIGRNLRRVDTPAKVDGSAVFGIDVEVPGMLIGAVRMAPSVTGRIVRIRNEAEVRARPGVHAIVRTTQWPDPEPSTVVVVADSYWIAKQAADALDIEFDAGAAAGVDSERIHAQFVAGLASDKAVVARSLGKPREMLAAGKPITADYHSPYITHATMEPLAATVHVRDGEVETWGPYQGQDFLRGELGKACGVPADKVIVHTTFLGGSFGRKYMPDFALHAAAASKAVGRPVKVIRSREDDIRHSYYRPGASGRLSAVLGADGLPAALHARISGQSLYGAINPKKMADAGGWDETMVESIYDLIYGVPNLLVDAVDVQQPIPLSYLRSVGTTSSVFFLESFISELAHTAGVDDYQYRRRLLAGQPLALGVLDAAAKAAHLSLIHI
;
A
#
# COMPACT_ATOMS: atom_id res chain seq x y z
N MET A 1 52.94 12.06 41.22
CA MET A 1 51.84 12.86 41.76
C MET A 1 52.09 14.32 41.37
N PRO A 2 51.14 14.94 40.67
CA PRO A 2 50.33 16.01 41.22
C PRO A 2 48.85 15.83 40.87
N GLN A 3 48.03 16.58 41.63
CA GLN A 3 46.60 16.53 41.83
C GLN A 3 45.78 16.98 40.60
N ARG A 4 44.58 16.37 40.45
CA ARG A 4 43.52 16.83 39.55
C ARG A 4 42.71 17.98 40.21
N PRO A 5 42.29 19.01 39.48
CA PRO A 5 41.23 19.88 39.95
C PRO A 5 39.85 19.33 39.59
N SER A 6 38.93 19.40 40.55
CA SER A 6 37.50 19.14 40.46
C SER A 6 36.80 20.11 39.53
N ASN A 7 35.95 19.64 38.63
CA ASN A 7 35.10 20.52 37.83
C ASN A 7 33.63 20.22 38.17
N GLU A 8 33.08 21.01 39.08
CA GLU A 8 31.63 21.12 39.29
C GLU A 8 31.06 22.09 38.22
N ARG A 9 30.38 21.54 37.23
CA ARG A 9 29.31 22.25 36.46
C ARG A 9 28.55 21.18 35.66
N GLY A 10 27.24 21.03 35.95
CA GLY A 10 26.37 20.25 35.07
C GLY A 10 25.18 19.57 35.74
N ARG A 11 24.46 20.26 36.61
CA ARG A 11 23.18 19.78 37.11
C ARG A 11 22.12 20.89 36.92
N THR A 12 21.46 20.93 35.74
CA THR A 12 20.17 21.66 35.60
C THR A 12 19.33 21.26 34.37
N ALA A 13 19.70 20.27 33.58
CA ALA A 13 18.89 19.86 32.41
C ALA A 13 18.03 18.59 32.61
N GLY A 14 18.15 17.91 33.77
CA GLY A 14 17.45 16.63 34.02
C GLY A 14 16.05 16.75 34.65
N SER A 15 15.66 17.90 35.19
CA SER A 15 14.45 17.99 36.01
C SER A 15 13.15 18.32 35.22
N ALA A 16 13.23 18.95 34.07
CA ALA A 16 12.05 19.34 33.29
C ALA A 16 11.40 18.19 32.50
N ILE A 17 12.19 17.19 32.10
CA ILE A 17 11.67 16.02 31.37
C ILE A 17 11.04 15.00 32.32
N SER A 18 11.49 14.91 33.56
CA SER A 18 10.94 13.98 34.57
C SER A 18 9.57 14.44 35.09
N LEU A 19 9.33 15.73 35.16
CA LEU A 19 8.03 16.29 35.60
C LEU A 19 6.91 16.04 34.59
N ARG A 20 7.20 16.16 33.28
CA ARG A 20 6.21 15.85 32.22
C ARG A 20 5.83 14.36 32.17
N ARG A 21 6.77 13.46 32.42
CA ARG A 21 6.48 12.02 32.48
C ARG A 21 5.65 11.65 33.73
N ARG A 22 5.88 12.30 34.88
CA ARG A 22 5.08 12.06 36.10
C ARG A 22 3.63 12.53 35.93
N HIS A 23 3.38 13.65 35.27
CA HIS A 23 2.02 14.12 35.02
C HIS A 23 1.27 13.22 34.03
N LEU A 24 1.95 12.63 33.01
CA LEU A 24 1.34 11.68 32.09
C LEU A 24 0.95 10.38 32.78
N LEU A 25 1.79 9.87 33.70
CA LEU A 25 1.49 8.66 34.45
C LEU A 25 0.44 8.87 35.56
N GLN A 26 0.34 10.07 36.13
CA GLN A 26 -0.72 10.40 37.10
C GLN A 26 -2.08 10.60 36.43
N SER A 27 -2.12 11.08 35.20
CA SER A 27 -3.38 11.16 34.42
C SER A 27 -3.89 9.78 33.99
N ALA A 28 -3.00 8.82 33.72
CA ALA A 28 -3.36 7.44 33.40
C ALA A 28 -3.83 6.63 34.62
N ALA A 29 -3.32 6.95 35.83
CA ALA A 29 -3.71 6.28 37.08
C ALA A 29 -5.05 6.78 37.65
N ALA A 30 -5.48 7.99 37.31
CA ALA A 30 -6.76 8.55 37.77
C ALA A 30 -7.99 7.99 37.02
N LEU A 31 -7.81 7.22 35.96
CA LEU A 31 -8.88 6.58 35.17
C LEU A 31 -9.20 5.14 35.63
N LEU A 32 -8.56 4.62 36.68
CA LEU A 32 -8.69 3.21 37.08
C LEU A 32 -9.38 2.98 38.42
N VAL A 33 -9.97 3.99 39.06
CA VAL A 33 -10.75 3.80 40.32
C VAL A 33 -12.03 4.60 40.26
N ALA A 34 -13.08 3.98 39.71
CA ALA A 34 -14.48 4.33 40.06
C ALA A 34 -15.21 3.03 40.40
N PRO A 35 -15.91 2.96 41.54
CA PRO A 35 -16.59 1.73 41.98
C PRO A 35 -17.85 1.47 41.16
N ALA A 36 -18.09 0.20 40.91
CA ALA A 36 -19.28 -0.32 40.29
C ALA A 36 -20.54 0.04 41.07
N ALA A 37 -21.44 0.82 40.50
CA ALA A 37 -22.86 0.78 40.75
C ALA A 37 -23.60 1.57 39.67
N GLY A 38 -24.44 0.89 38.92
CA GLY A 38 -25.36 1.49 37.97
C GLY A 38 -25.15 1.03 36.55
N SER A 39 -25.83 -0.03 36.17
CA SER A 39 -26.00 -0.45 34.77
C SER A 39 -26.72 0.65 33.99
N LEU A 40 -25.99 1.58 33.43
CA LEU A 40 -26.46 2.37 32.30
C LEU A 40 -26.16 1.52 31.06
N LEU A 41 -27.17 0.78 30.62
CA LEU A 41 -27.25 0.29 29.26
C LEU A 41 -27.25 1.54 28.36
N ILE A 42 -26.07 1.97 27.95
CA ILE A 42 -25.94 2.74 26.72
C ILE A 42 -26.33 1.75 25.63
N PRO A 43 -27.41 2.00 24.87
CA PRO A 43 -27.63 1.19 23.69
C PRO A 43 -26.34 1.37 22.83
N LEU A 44 -25.56 0.29 22.68
CA LEU A 44 -24.66 0.19 21.54
C LEU A 44 -25.58 0.42 20.33
N ALA A 45 -25.49 1.62 19.75
CA ALA A 45 -25.95 1.80 18.42
C ALA A 45 -25.20 0.72 17.63
N GLN A 46 -25.91 -0.31 17.23
CA GLN A 46 -25.46 -1.26 16.25
C GLN A 46 -25.02 -0.39 15.08
N ALA A 47 -23.72 -0.23 14.90
CA ALA A 47 -23.18 0.19 13.64
C ALA A 47 -23.57 -0.93 12.70
N ALA A 48 -24.71 -0.77 12.06
CA ALA A 48 -25.05 -1.57 10.90
C ALA A 48 -23.82 -1.55 10.00
N PRO A 49 -23.43 -2.69 9.40
CA PRO A 49 -22.45 -2.67 8.34
C PRO A 49 -22.89 -1.55 7.44
N ALA A 50 -21.98 -0.62 7.13
CA ALA A 50 -22.31 0.52 6.30
C ALA A 50 -22.95 -0.05 5.04
N GLU A 51 -24.28 -0.10 5.07
CA GLU A 51 -25.08 -0.41 3.91
C GLU A 51 -24.75 0.68 2.91
N ALA A 52 -23.81 0.38 2.00
CA ALA A 52 -23.72 1.07 0.73
C ALA A 52 -25.09 1.02 -0.03
N GLY A 53 -26.11 0.42 0.58
CA GLY A 53 -27.42 0.17 0.00
C GLY A 53 -28.52 1.15 0.37
N ALA A 54 -28.58 1.71 1.58
CA ALA A 54 -29.76 2.47 2.00
C ALA A 54 -29.74 3.95 1.55
N ALA A 55 -28.59 4.63 1.52
CA ALA A 55 -28.48 5.99 0.96
C ALA A 55 -28.49 6.00 -0.57
N ALA A 56 -28.16 4.87 -1.23
CA ALA A 56 -28.14 4.77 -2.69
C ALA A 56 -29.52 4.72 -3.35
N ALA A 57 -30.59 4.47 -2.61
CA ALA A 57 -31.94 4.33 -3.19
C ALA A 57 -32.55 5.65 -3.70
N THR A 58 -32.03 6.81 -3.28
CA THR A 58 -32.52 8.14 -3.68
C THR A 58 -31.56 8.92 -4.55
N ALA A 59 -30.29 8.53 -4.63
CA ALA A 59 -29.28 9.20 -5.44
C ALA A 59 -29.39 8.78 -6.92
N SER A 60 -29.39 9.76 -7.85
CA SER A 60 -29.30 9.50 -9.28
C SER A 60 -27.87 9.45 -9.76
N SER A 61 -27.51 8.47 -10.59
CA SER A 61 -26.16 8.33 -11.14
C SER A 61 -26.00 9.07 -12.46
N ILE A 62 -24.81 9.62 -12.67
CA ILE A 62 -24.36 10.14 -13.96
C ILE A 62 -23.07 9.39 -14.33
N GLY A 63 -23.18 8.47 -15.28
CA GLY A 63 -22.08 7.55 -15.62
C GLY A 63 -21.71 6.60 -14.47
N ASP A 64 -20.45 6.16 -14.44
CA ASP A 64 -19.96 5.14 -13.52
C ASP A 64 -19.38 5.73 -12.21
N TRP A 65 -19.13 7.05 -12.15
CA TRP A 65 -18.31 7.64 -11.12
C TRP A 65 -19.03 8.67 -10.23
N VAL A 66 -20.22 9.15 -10.63
CA VAL A 66 -20.90 10.26 -9.95
C VAL A 66 -22.31 9.87 -9.57
N TRP A 67 -22.67 10.07 -8.32
CA TRP A 67 -24.04 10.00 -7.80
C TRP A 67 -24.35 11.32 -7.10
N ILE A 68 -25.54 11.86 -7.33
CA ILE A 68 -25.97 13.10 -6.67
C ILE A 68 -27.31 12.82 -5.99
N GLU A 69 -27.41 13.20 -4.74
CA GLU A 69 -28.64 13.11 -3.95
C GLU A 69 -29.53 14.33 -4.17
N PRO A 70 -30.85 14.22 -3.93
CA PRO A 70 -31.75 15.39 -3.96
C PRO A 70 -31.33 16.51 -2.99
N SER A 71 -30.62 16.19 -1.92
CA SER A 71 -30.01 17.14 -0.96
C SER A 71 -28.92 18.02 -1.59
N GLY A 72 -28.38 17.61 -2.74
CA GLY A 72 -27.20 18.22 -3.38
C GLY A 72 -25.87 17.58 -2.97
N GLN A 73 -25.87 16.56 -2.11
CA GLN A 73 -24.68 15.79 -1.78
C GLN A 73 -24.16 15.07 -3.03
N VAL A 74 -22.87 15.18 -3.27
CA VAL A 74 -22.17 14.56 -4.39
C VAL A 74 -21.34 13.37 -3.87
N VAL A 75 -21.69 12.16 -4.32
CA VAL A 75 -20.94 10.94 -4.01
C VAL A 75 -20.04 10.60 -5.19
N ILE A 76 -18.74 10.56 -4.97
CA ILE A 76 -17.75 10.25 -6.01
C ILE A 76 -17.23 8.83 -5.80
N GLY A 77 -17.31 8.02 -6.86
CA GLY A 77 -16.74 6.67 -6.89
C GLY A 77 -15.22 6.72 -6.98
N VAL A 78 -14.54 5.91 -6.19
CA VAL A 78 -13.09 5.71 -6.27
C VAL A 78 -12.81 4.22 -6.31
N SER A 79 -12.13 3.76 -7.36
CA SER A 79 -11.76 2.34 -7.54
C SER A 79 -10.42 1.97 -6.89
N GLN A 80 -9.73 2.95 -6.33
CA GLN A 80 -8.44 2.81 -5.68
C GLN A 80 -8.63 2.81 -4.16
N CYS A 81 -8.21 1.73 -3.48
CA CYS A 81 -8.39 1.62 -2.04
C CYS A 81 -7.51 2.61 -1.27
N GLU A 82 -8.01 3.07 -0.12
CA GLU A 82 -7.30 3.99 0.76
C GLU A 82 -6.43 3.20 1.74
N VAL A 83 -5.11 3.33 1.59
CA VAL A 83 -4.10 2.65 2.42
C VAL A 83 -3.31 3.64 3.30
N GLY A 84 -3.78 4.89 3.39
CA GLY A 84 -3.12 5.99 4.09
C GLY A 84 -2.52 7.05 3.16
N GLN A 85 -2.49 6.81 1.83
CA GLN A 85 -1.87 7.69 0.84
C GLN A 85 -2.71 8.91 0.44
N GLY A 86 -4.00 8.97 0.81
CA GLY A 86 -4.88 10.12 0.54
C GLY A 86 -5.62 10.05 -0.80
N ILE A 87 -5.72 8.89 -1.42
CA ILE A 87 -6.36 8.74 -2.74
C ILE A 87 -7.86 9.06 -2.69
N TYR A 88 -8.53 8.83 -1.56
CA TYR A 88 -9.93 9.22 -1.34
C TYR A 88 -10.15 10.73 -1.33
N THR A 89 -9.08 11.52 -1.28
CA THR A 89 -9.13 12.97 -1.46
C THR A 89 -8.63 13.38 -2.85
N GLY A 90 -7.50 12.81 -3.29
CA GLY A 90 -6.84 13.23 -4.53
C GLY A 90 -7.68 13.01 -5.79
N LEU A 91 -8.21 11.82 -6.02
CA LEU A 91 -9.05 11.54 -7.19
C LEU A 91 -10.39 12.29 -7.16
N PRO A 92 -11.13 12.30 -6.02
CA PRO A 92 -12.34 13.13 -5.91
C PRO A 92 -12.11 14.62 -6.13
N GLN A 93 -10.96 15.16 -5.71
CA GLN A 93 -10.61 16.57 -5.96
C GLN A 93 -10.55 16.87 -7.46
N VAL A 94 -9.97 15.96 -8.25
CA VAL A 94 -9.88 16.10 -9.72
C VAL A 94 -11.26 16.08 -10.36
N LEU A 95 -12.11 15.13 -9.99
CA LEU A 95 -13.48 15.03 -10.52
C LEU A 95 -14.35 16.21 -10.08
N ALA A 96 -14.30 16.58 -8.79
CA ALA A 96 -15.08 17.67 -8.23
C ALA A 96 -14.72 19.02 -8.84
N ASP A 97 -13.44 19.23 -9.20
CA ASP A 97 -13.00 20.42 -9.92
C ASP A 97 -13.69 20.52 -11.30
N GLU A 98 -13.62 19.48 -12.12
CA GLU A 98 -14.29 19.46 -13.43
C GLU A 98 -15.81 19.57 -13.33
N LEU A 99 -16.40 18.99 -12.29
CA LEU A 99 -17.83 19.01 -12.01
C LEU A 99 -18.33 20.37 -11.50
N ASP A 100 -17.45 21.26 -11.03
CA ASP A 100 -17.82 22.45 -10.26
C ASP A 100 -18.63 22.12 -8.99
N ALA A 101 -18.33 20.99 -8.33
CA ALA A 101 -19.01 20.62 -7.09
C ALA A 101 -18.65 21.56 -5.93
N ASP A 102 -19.56 21.70 -4.97
CA ASP A 102 -19.19 22.24 -3.66
C ASP A 102 -18.39 21.17 -2.91
N TRP A 103 -17.11 21.42 -2.64
CA TRP A 103 -16.25 20.47 -1.97
C TRP A 103 -16.78 20.02 -0.60
N ALA A 104 -17.49 20.90 0.11
CA ALA A 104 -18.09 20.57 1.40
C ALA A 104 -19.22 19.52 1.29
N SER A 105 -19.83 19.37 0.10
CA SER A 105 -20.88 18.37 -0.17
C SER A 105 -20.33 17.06 -0.73
N VAL A 106 -19.02 16.94 -0.95
CA VAL A 106 -18.41 15.74 -1.55
C VAL A 106 -18.20 14.65 -0.51
N THR A 107 -18.69 13.45 -0.85
CA THR A 107 -18.39 12.20 -0.14
C THR A 107 -17.83 11.17 -1.12
N VAL A 108 -17.21 10.11 -0.58
CA VAL A 108 -16.50 9.11 -1.38
C VAL A 108 -17.08 7.73 -1.13
N ARG A 109 -17.24 6.96 -2.19
CA ARG A 109 -17.60 5.55 -2.14
C ARG A 109 -16.57 4.72 -2.89
N PHE A 110 -16.08 3.64 -2.27
CA PHE A 110 -15.28 2.65 -3.00
C PHE A 110 -16.15 1.92 -4.01
N VAL A 111 -15.64 1.79 -5.24
CA VAL A 111 -16.35 1.12 -6.34
C VAL A 111 -15.51 -0.01 -6.93
N THR A 112 -16.18 -1.09 -7.35
CA THR A 112 -15.52 -2.31 -7.82
C THR A 112 -16.41 -3.09 -8.77
N GLY A 113 -15.83 -4.03 -9.53
CA GLY A 113 -16.56 -5.02 -10.30
C GLY A 113 -17.00 -4.59 -11.70
N ARG A 114 -16.62 -3.38 -12.19
CA ARG A 114 -16.86 -2.93 -13.55
C ARG A 114 -15.56 -2.66 -14.30
N ASP A 115 -15.58 -2.79 -15.62
CA ASP A 115 -14.39 -2.52 -16.44
C ASP A 115 -13.90 -1.08 -16.31
N ALA A 116 -14.83 -0.11 -16.19
CA ALA A 116 -14.50 1.30 -15.95
C ALA A 116 -13.66 1.54 -14.69
N TYR A 117 -13.63 0.60 -13.73
CA TYR A 117 -12.91 0.70 -12.47
C TYR A 117 -11.51 0.07 -12.50
N ARG A 118 -11.15 -0.55 -13.61
CA ARG A 118 -9.84 -1.14 -13.86
C ARG A 118 -8.90 -0.12 -14.46
N ASN A 119 -7.59 -0.29 -14.22
CA ASN A 119 -6.63 0.50 -14.98
C ASN A 119 -6.63 0.02 -16.44
N ASP A 120 -6.46 0.92 -17.37
CA ASP A 120 -6.42 0.66 -18.81
C ASP A 120 -5.00 0.67 -19.39
N ALA A 121 -4.00 0.91 -18.54
CA ALA A 121 -2.62 1.08 -18.94
C ALA A 121 -1.64 0.45 -17.92
N GLY A 122 -0.37 0.38 -18.29
CA GLY A 122 0.72 -0.06 -17.43
C GLY A 122 0.97 -1.55 -17.44
N GLU A 123 1.68 -2.04 -16.45
CA GLU A 123 2.17 -3.42 -16.39
C GLU A 123 1.10 -4.48 -16.12
N MET A 124 -0.01 -4.09 -15.51
CA MET A 124 -1.16 -4.97 -15.21
C MET A 124 -2.45 -4.33 -15.74
N PRO A 125 -2.62 -4.24 -17.08
CA PRO A 125 -3.81 -3.65 -17.67
C PRO A 125 -5.05 -4.48 -17.35
N PHE A 126 -6.21 -3.81 -17.33
CA PHE A 126 -7.51 -4.40 -17.06
C PHE A 126 -7.65 -5.08 -15.69
N GLN A 127 -6.89 -4.61 -14.68
CA GLN A 127 -7.02 -5.07 -13.30
C GLN A 127 -7.34 -3.92 -12.37
N GLN A 128 -8.19 -4.18 -11.39
CA GLN A 128 -8.41 -3.29 -10.27
C GLN A 128 -7.45 -3.65 -9.14
N PHE A 129 -6.45 -2.79 -8.92
CA PHE A 129 -5.48 -2.90 -7.84
C PHE A 129 -4.87 -1.54 -7.49
N VAL A 130 -4.21 -1.45 -6.37
CA VAL A 130 -3.41 -0.28 -5.95
C VAL A 130 -1.96 -0.68 -5.82
N GLY A 131 -1.09 -0.03 -6.60
CA GLY A 131 0.34 -0.34 -6.60
C GLY A 131 1.14 0.57 -7.51
N ALA A 132 2.45 0.38 -7.56
CA ALA A 132 3.41 1.08 -8.41
C ALA A 132 3.31 2.61 -8.38
N SER A 133 2.69 3.20 -7.34
CA SER A 133 2.42 4.65 -7.21
C SER A 133 1.61 5.25 -8.36
N MET A 134 0.83 4.45 -9.10
CA MET A 134 0.21 4.82 -10.37
C MET A 134 -1.26 5.26 -10.27
N SER A 135 -1.89 5.21 -9.08
CA SER A 135 -3.33 5.50 -8.93
C SER A 135 -3.74 6.85 -9.52
N MET A 136 -2.97 7.92 -9.27
CA MET A 136 -3.24 9.22 -9.86
C MET A 136 -3.00 9.22 -11.38
N ASN A 137 -1.92 8.61 -11.85
CA ASN A 137 -1.58 8.58 -13.28
C ASN A 137 -2.64 7.83 -14.10
N TYR A 138 -3.11 6.68 -13.63
CA TYR A 138 -4.11 5.88 -14.34
C TYR A 138 -5.49 6.53 -14.37
N PHE A 139 -5.89 7.22 -13.28
CA PHE A 139 -7.26 7.69 -13.15
C PHE A 139 -7.42 9.21 -13.27
N TYR A 140 -6.34 9.98 -13.42
CA TYR A 140 -6.42 11.44 -13.50
C TYR A 140 -7.33 11.92 -14.64
N GLU A 141 -7.04 11.50 -15.87
CA GLU A 141 -7.83 11.89 -17.04
C GLU A 141 -9.24 11.27 -17.01
N CYS A 142 -9.38 10.05 -16.53
CA CYS A 142 -10.67 9.39 -16.34
C CYS A 142 -11.57 10.19 -15.37
N MET A 143 -11.04 10.65 -14.25
CA MET A 143 -11.77 11.47 -13.28
C MET A 143 -12.12 12.85 -13.84
N ARG A 144 -11.21 13.47 -14.58
CA ARG A 144 -11.50 14.72 -15.30
C ARG A 144 -12.65 14.54 -16.29
N LEU A 145 -12.57 13.52 -17.11
CA LEU A 145 -13.61 13.21 -18.12
C LEU A 145 -14.96 12.98 -17.45
N ALA A 146 -15.01 12.15 -16.40
CA ALA A 146 -16.25 11.87 -15.68
C ALA A 146 -16.87 13.13 -15.05
N GLY A 147 -16.06 14.01 -14.47
CA GLY A 147 -16.50 15.30 -13.93
C GLY A 147 -17.05 16.23 -15.01
N ALA A 148 -16.37 16.32 -16.16
CA ALA A 148 -16.81 17.14 -17.29
C ALA A 148 -18.10 16.60 -17.93
N GLN A 149 -18.25 15.28 -18.04
CA GLN A 149 -19.46 14.61 -18.52
C GLN A 149 -20.66 14.90 -17.62
N ALA A 150 -20.46 14.78 -16.31
CA ALA A 150 -21.51 15.08 -15.35
C ALA A 150 -21.88 16.57 -15.37
N ARG A 151 -20.91 17.47 -15.45
CA ARG A 151 -21.16 18.91 -15.59
C ARG A 151 -21.97 19.24 -16.86
N ASP A 152 -21.66 18.63 -17.99
CA ASP A 152 -22.37 18.89 -19.27
C ASP A 152 -23.85 18.52 -19.16
N VAL A 153 -24.18 17.33 -18.66
CA VAL A 153 -25.59 16.93 -18.54
C VAL A 153 -26.35 17.78 -17.52
N LEU A 154 -25.70 18.13 -16.38
CA LEU A 154 -26.28 19.00 -15.36
C LEU A 154 -26.51 20.42 -15.90
N LEU A 155 -25.56 20.96 -16.66
CA LEU A 155 -25.70 22.27 -17.29
C LEU A 155 -26.91 22.30 -18.26
N ARG A 156 -27.05 21.25 -19.07
CA ARG A 156 -28.19 21.12 -20.00
C ARG A 156 -29.54 20.98 -19.28
N ALA A 157 -29.60 20.14 -18.26
CA ALA A 157 -30.81 19.97 -17.45
C ALA A 157 -31.16 21.26 -16.68
N GLY A 158 -30.16 21.93 -16.10
CA GLY A 158 -30.35 23.19 -15.39
C GLY A 158 -30.83 24.32 -16.31
N ALA A 159 -30.26 24.43 -17.51
CA ALA A 159 -30.69 25.40 -18.51
C ALA A 159 -32.16 25.18 -18.93
N ALA A 160 -32.54 23.92 -19.16
CA ALA A 160 -33.94 23.56 -19.45
C ALA A 160 -34.88 23.94 -18.27
N ARG A 161 -34.47 23.64 -17.04
CA ARG A 161 -35.23 24.00 -15.82
C ARG A 161 -35.41 25.51 -15.65
N LEU A 162 -34.39 26.29 -16.03
CA LEU A 162 -34.42 27.76 -16.02
C LEU A 162 -35.14 28.39 -17.24
N GLY A 163 -35.46 27.59 -18.25
CA GLY A 163 -36.10 28.06 -19.47
C GLY A 163 -35.17 28.91 -20.36
N VAL A 164 -33.88 28.59 -20.42
CA VAL A 164 -32.86 29.34 -21.17
C VAL A 164 -31.95 28.40 -21.96
N ARG A 165 -31.14 28.95 -22.88
CA ARG A 165 -30.14 28.12 -23.61
C ARG A 165 -28.97 27.75 -22.70
N ALA A 166 -28.43 26.55 -22.88
CA ALA A 166 -27.25 26.08 -22.12
C ALA A 166 -26.04 27.01 -22.24
N SER A 167 -25.86 27.65 -23.42
CA SER A 167 -24.79 28.63 -23.67
C SER A 167 -24.88 29.92 -22.84
N GLN A 168 -26.02 30.16 -22.18
CA GLN A 168 -26.24 31.31 -21.29
C GLN A 168 -26.05 30.96 -19.82
N CYS A 169 -25.72 29.69 -19.53
CA CYS A 169 -25.52 29.18 -18.20
C CYS A 169 -24.04 28.83 -17.94
N SER A 170 -23.67 28.87 -16.68
CA SER A 170 -22.41 28.39 -16.15
C SER A 170 -22.66 27.51 -14.91
N THR A 171 -21.65 26.80 -14.46
CA THR A 171 -21.70 25.96 -13.25
C THR A 171 -20.78 26.52 -12.19
N ARG A 172 -21.18 26.43 -10.92
CA ARG A 172 -20.36 26.83 -9.77
C ARG A 172 -20.94 26.25 -8.49
N ALA A 173 -20.08 25.67 -7.64
CA ALA A 173 -20.42 25.18 -6.29
C ALA A 173 -21.72 24.35 -6.24
N GLY A 174 -21.83 23.33 -7.11
CA GLY A 174 -22.98 22.43 -7.16
C GLY A 174 -24.27 23.04 -7.71
N ARG A 175 -24.19 24.15 -8.45
CA ARG A 175 -25.34 24.84 -9.03
C ARG A 175 -25.12 25.21 -10.49
N VAL A 176 -26.21 25.27 -11.25
CA VAL A 176 -26.28 25.88 -12.59
C VAL A 176 -26.80 27.30 -12.44
N LEU A 177 -26.12 28.27 -13.03
CA LEU A 177 -26.40 29.71 -12.92
C LEU A 177 -26.70 30.28 -14.32
N HIS A 178 -27.73 31.08 -14.43
CA HIS A 178 -27.99 31.91 -15.60
C HIS A 178 -27.43 33.32 -15.35
N SER A 179 -26.35 33.67 -16.05
CA SER A 179 -25.57 34.87 -15.79
C SER A 179 -26.36 36.18 -15.95
N ALA A 180 -27.27 36.25 -16.93
CA ALA A 180 -28.01 37.46 -17.22
C ALA A 180 -29.09 37.80 -16.16
N THR A 181 -29.68 36.82 -15.48
CA THR A 181 -30.78 37.06 -14.50
C THR A 181 -30.38 36.74 -13.05
N GLY A 182 -29.22 36.18 -12.79
CA GLY A 182 -28.80 35.71 -11.48
C GLY A 182 -29.59 34.49 -10.94
N ARG A 183 -30.58 33.96 -11.73
CA ARG A 183 -31.30 32.74 -11.31
C ARG A 183 -30.36 31.53 -11.30
N SER A 184 -30.57 30.61 -10.37
CA SER A 184 -29.81 29.38 -10.28
C SER A 184 -30.66 28.20 -9.84
N VAL A 185 -30.18 26.98 -10.11
CA VAL A 185 -30.79 25.73 -9.68
C VAL A 185 -29.69 24.79 -9.17
N GLY A 186 -29.91 24.09 -8.06
CA GLY A 186 -28.95 23.16 -7.46
C GLY A 186 -28.88 21.84 -8.23
N TYR A 187 -27.75 21.16 -8.17
CA TYR A 187 -27.58 19.85 -8.83
C TYR A 187 -28.57 18.82 -8.33
N GLY A 188 -28.85 18.78 -7.02
CA GLY A 188 -29.83 17.87 -6.46
C GLY A 188 -31.26 18.05 -6.98
N GLU A 189 -31.62 19.28 -7.35
CA GLU A 189 -32.96 19.60 -7.89
C GLU A 189 -33.16 19.11 -9.34
N ILE A 190 -32.06 18.87 -10.08
CA ILE A 190 -32.07 18.56 -11.51
C ILE A 190 -31.42 17.24 -11.86
N VAL A 191 -30.81 16.54 -10.93
CA VAL A 191 -30.06 15.30 -11.20
C VAL A 191 -30.93 14.20 -11.81
N ALA A 192 -32.20 14.09 -11.40
CA ALA A 192 -33.13 13.13 -11.98
C ALA A 192 -33.40 13.38 -13.47
N ASP A 193 -33.46 14.65 -13.90
CA ASP A 193 -33.59 15.03 -15.31
C ASP A 193 -32.26 14.85 -16.05
N ALA A 194 -31.15 15.25 -15.43
CA ALA A 194 -29.80 15.11 -15.98
C ALA A 194 -29.42 13.66 -16.26
N SER A 195 -29.76 12.73 -15.37
CA SER A 195 -29.46 11.29 -15.51
C SER A 195 -30.13 10.61 -16.71
N ARG A 196 -31.17 11.23 -17.26
CA ARG A 196 -31.87 10.75 -18.46
C ARG A 196 -31.28 11.28 -19.76
N LEU A 197 -30.37 12.25 -19.70
CA LEU A 197 -29.75 12.84 -20.87
C LEU A 197 -28.58 11.97 -21.37
N SER A 198 -28.38 11.99 -22.68
CA SER A 198 -27.21 11.33 -23.28
C SER A 198 -25.92 12.01 -22.83
N ILE A 199 -24.96 11.19 -22.37
CA ILE A 199 -23.63 11.65 -21.92
C ILE A 199 -22.74 11.84 -23.16
N ALA A 200 -22.16 13.02 -23.30
CA ALA A 200 -21.22 13.31 -24.39
C ALA A 200 -19.92 12.52 -24.17
N ALA A 201 -19.43 11.85 -25.22
CA ALA A 201 -18.17 11.10 -25.13
C ALA A 201 -16.96 12.03 -24.86
N ARG A 202 -16.98 13.23 -25.43
CA ARG A 202 -15.92 14.25 -25.29
C ARG A 202 -16.53 15.62 -24.98
N PRO A 203 -16.95 15.89 -23.75
CA PRO A 203 -17.42 17.21 -23.35
C PRO A 203 -16.23 18.19 -23.29
N ARG A 204 -16.53 19.48 -23.19
CA ARG A 204 -15.49 20.48 -22.92
C ARG A 204 -14.91 20.27 -21.53
N MET A 205 -13.61 20.05 -21.44
CA MET A 205 -12.86 20.01 -20.19
C MET A 205 -12.32 21.40 -19.85
N LYS A 206 -12.12 21.68 -18.57
CA LYS A 206 -11.50 22.91 -18.09
C LYS A 206 -10.04 23.01 -18.52
N SER A 207 -9.59 24.20 -18.87
CA SER A 207 -8.17 24.53 -18.96
C SER A 207 -7.55 24.65 -17.56
N ALA A 208 -6.23 24.64 -17.46
CA ALA A 208 -5.52 24.80 -16.18
C ALA A 208 -5.90 26.09 -15.44
N SER A 209 -6.18 27.18 -16.18
CA SER A 209 -6.60 28.47 -15.59
C SER A 209 -8.03 28.48 -15.04
N GLU A 210 -8.86 27.52 -15.45
CA GLU A 210 -10.25 27.37 -14.98
C GLU A 210 -10.37 26.40 -13.80
N GLN A 211 -9.31 25.67 -13.49
CA GLN A 211 -9.29 24.75 -12.36
C GLN A 211 -9.29 25.52 -11.05
N GLY A 212 -10.17 25.14 -10.14
CA GLY A 212 -10.38 25.83 -8.87
C GLY A 212 -10.02 25.03 -7.63
N LEU A 213 -10.01 23.70 -7.72
CA LEU A 213 -9.68 22.78 -6.61
C LEU A 213 -8.33 22.10 -6.81
N ILE A 214 -7.98 21.70 -8.04
CA ILE A 214 -6.71 21.04 -8.34
C ILE A 214 -5.54 21.94 -7.92
N GLY A 215 -4.55 21.37 -7.24
CA GLY A 215 -3.39 22.09 -6.71
C GLY A 215 -3.63 22.79 -5.37
N ARG A 216 -4.85 22.80 -4.84
CA ARG A 216 -5.13 23.33 -3.50
C ARG A 216 -4.87 22.29 -2.42
N ASN A 217 -4.40 22.74 -1.27
CA ASN A 217 -4.27 21.90 -0.08
C ASN A 217 -5.64 21.77 0.60
N LEU A 218 -6.38 20.70 0.26
CA LEU A 218 -7.68 20.41 0.85
C LEU A 218 -7.53 19.47 2.06
N ARG A 219 -8.45 19.57 3.01
CA ARG A 219 -8.52 18.59 4.10
C ARG A 219 -8.95 17.24 3.53
N ARG A 220 -8.36 16.18 4.03
CA ARG A 220 -8.71 14.81 3.65
C ARG A 220 -10.15 14.49 4.05
N VAL A 221 -10.91 13.91 3.12
CA VAL A 221 -12.33 13.56 3.35
C VAL A 221 -12.47 12.36 4.30
N ASP A 222 -11.44 11.52 4.42
CA ASP A 222 -11.42 10.31 5.24
C ASP A 222 -10.92 10.54 6.69
N THR A 223 -10.36 11.73 6.99
CA THR A 223 -9.83 12.01 8.34
C THR A 223 -10.91 12.00 9.42
N PRO A 224 -12.09 12.59 9.25
CA PRO A 224 -13.10 12.57 10.31
C PRO A 224 -13.42 11.16 10.79
N ALA A 225 -13.76 10.25 9.87
CA ALA A 225 -14.07 8.87 10.22
C ALA A 225 -12.91 8.12 10.91
N LYS A 226 -11.66 8.46 10.56
CA LYS A 226 -10.48 7.84 11.17
C LYS A 226 -10.14 8.35 12.58
N VAL A 227 -10.68 9.48 12.99
CA VAL A 227 -10.40 10.06 14.31
C VAL A 227 -11.59 9.98 15.27
N ASP A 228 -12.82 9.78 14.77
CA ASP A 228 -14.02 9.58 15.59
C ASP A 228 -14.40 8.12 15.81
N GLY A 229 -13.64 7.18 15.17
CA GLY A 229 -13.83 5.75 15.30
C GLY A 229 -14.90 5.15 14.37
N SER A 230 -15.48 5.93 13.45
CA SER A 230 -16.48 5.43 12.50
C SER A 230 -15.87 4.77 11.25
N ALA A 231 -14.55 4.90 11.02
CA ALA A 231 -13.87 4.21 9.92
C ALA A 231 -13.85 2.69 10.17
N VAL A 232 -14.34 1.92 9.22
CA VAL A 232 -14.35 0.46 9.28
C VAL A 232 -13.11 -0.10 8.58
N PHE A 233 -12.26 -0.79 9.34
CA PHE A 233 -11.12 -1.56 8.85
C PHE A 233 -11.50 -3.03 8.73
N GLY A 234 -10.64 -3.85 8.15
CA GLY A 234 -10.94 -5.27 7.97
C GLY A 234 -11.14 -6.03 9.28
N ILE A 235 -10.43 -5.64 10.33
CA ILE A 235 -10.58 -6.23 11.67
C ILE A 235 -11.92 -5.86 12.31
N ASP A 236 -12.53 -4.74 11.96
CA ASP A 236 -13.78 -4.23 12.52
C ASP A 236 -15.03 -4.79 11.85
N VAL A 237 -14.86 -5.49 10.72
CA VAL A 237 -16.00 -6.05 9.96
C VAL A 237 -16.84 -6.97 10.83
N GLU A 238 -18.15 -6.72 10.88
CA GLU A 238 -19.12 -7.60 11.50
C GLU A 238 -20.19 -8.00 10.49
N VAL A 239 -20.43 -9.30 10.35
CA VAL A 239 -21.43 -9.89 9.47
C VAL A 239 -22.36 -10.76 10.32
N PRO A 240 -23.69 -10.68 10.14
CA PRO A 240 -24.63 -11.46 10.93
C PRO A 240 -24.31 -12.97 10.89
N GLY A 241 -24.24 -13.58 12.06
CA GLY A 241 -23.98 -15.01 12.20
C GLY A 241 -22.53 -15.43 11.98
N MET A 242 -21.58 -14.51 11.85
CA MET A 242 -20.18 -14.86 11.64
C MET A 242 -19.56 -15.55 12.85
N LEU A 243 -18.54 -16.37 12.58
CA LEU A 243 -17.62 -16.95 13.54
C LEU A 243 -16.24 -16.29 13.39
N ILE A 244 -15.38 -16.50 14.38
CA ILE A 244 -14.02 -15.95 14.39
C ILE A 244 -13.01 -17.09 14.28
N GLY A 245 -12.00 -16.89 13.43
CA GLY A 245 -10.89 -17.80 13.25
C GLY A 245 -9.57 -17.23 13.75
N ALA A 246 -8.77 -18.03 14.43
CA ALA A 246 -7.37 -17.80 14.72
C ALA A 246 -6.49 -18.83 14.03
N VAL A 247 -5.28 -18.44 13.63
CA VAL A 247 -4.36 -19.33 12.92
C VAL A 247 -3.30 -19.94 13.86
N ARG A 248 -2.85 -21.14 13.50
CA ARG A 248 -1.62 -21.74 13.99
C ARG A 248 -0.80 -22.18 12.78
N MET A 249 0.33 -21.54 12.57
CA MET A 249 1.18 -21.72 11.40
C MET A 249 2.42 -22.56 11.75
N ALA A 250 3.01 -23.18 10.74
CA ALA A 250 4.26 -23.92 10.90
C ALA A 250 5.37 -22.96 11.42
N PRO A 251 6.35 -23.42 12.23
CA PRO A 251 7.43 -22.57 12.71
C PRO A 251 8.35 -22.04 11.62
N SER A 252 8.46 -22.74 10.50
CA SER A 252 9.21 -22.35 9.31
C SER A 252 8.28 -21.87 8.21
N VAL A 253 8.72 -20.88 7.41
CA VAL A 253 7.96 -20.33 6.28
C VAL A 253 7.66 -21.33 5.16
N THR A 254 8.41 -22.44 5.10
CA THR A 254 8.19 -23.56 4.19
C THR A 254 7.72 -24.83 4.92
N GLY A 255 7.36 -24.69 6.20
CA GLY A 255 6.97 -25.82 7.03
C GLY A 255 5.62 -26.38 6.65
N ARG A 256 5.41 -27.69 6.94
CA ARG A 256 4.21 -28.44 6.62
C ARG A 256 3.67 -29.15 7.84
N ILE A 257 2.35 -29.33 7.88
CA ILE A 257 1.68 -30.09 8.92
C ILE A 257 1.85 -31.57 8.63
N VAL A 258 2.52 -32.32 9.52
CA VAL A 258 2.60 -33.77 9.46
C VAL A 258 1.36 -34.38 10.11
N ARG A 259 1.10 -34.02 11.37
CA ARG A 259 -0.11 -34.47 12.10
C ARG A 259 -0.44 -33.52 13.27
N ILE A 260 -1.69 -33.60 13.72
CA ILE A 260 -2.19 -32.96 14.95
C ILE A 260 -2.54 -34.08 15.92
N ARG A 261 -1.85 -34.14 17.09
CA ARG A 261 -1.97 -35.27 18.02
C ARG A 261 -3.20 -35.21 18.89
N ASN A 262 -3.65 -33.99 19.25
CA ASN A 262 -4.75 -33.75 20.17
C ASN A 262 -5.96 -33.04 19.50
N GLU A 263 -6.17 -33.21 18.21
CA GLU A 263 -7.21 -32.50 17.44
C GLU A 263 -8.59 -32.72 18.05
N ALA A 264 -8.94 -33.97 18.41
CA ALA A 264 -10.24 -34.31 18.98
C ALA A 264 -10.50 -33.63 20.34
N GLU A 265 -9.48 -33.56 21.21
CA GLU A 265 -9.55 -32.88 22.49
C GLU A 265 -9.82 -31.37 22.32
N VAL A 266 -9.04 -30.72 21.45
CA VAL A 266 -9.19 -29.28 21.20
C VAL A 266 -10.53 -28.96 20.52
N ARG A 267 -10.98 -29.82 19.59
CA ARG A 267 -12.28 -29.68 18.93
C ARG A 267 -13.44 -29.76 19.92
N ALA A 268 -13.31 -30.56 20.97
CA ALA A 268 -14.35 -30.72 22.01
C ALA A 268 -14.43 -29.55 23.00
N ARG A 269 -13.57 -28.56 22.93
CA ARG A 269 -13.58 -27.41 23.84
C ARG A 269 -14.83 -26.54 23.59
N PRO A 270 -15.45 -26.02 24.67
CA PRO A 270 -16.63 -25.14 24.53
C PRO A 270 -16.35 -23.95 23.61
N GLY A 271 -17.28 -23.65 22.71
CA GLY A 271 -17.17 -22.54 21.76
C GLY A 271 -16.25 -22.78 20.57
N VAL A 272 -15.63 -23.95 20.42
CA VAL A 272 -14.88 -24.35 19.22
C VAL A 272 -15.79 -25.05 18.24
N HIS A 273 -15.85 -24.57 17.00
CA HIS A 273 -16.71 -25.12 15.92
C HIS A 273 -15.97 -25.97 14.92
N ALA A 274 -14.74 -25.59 14.55
CA ALA A 274 -13.95 -26.34 13.58
C ALA A 274 -12.45 -26.16 13.77
N ILE A 275 -11.69 -27.17 13.33
CA ILE A 275 -10.23 -27.11 13.15
C ILE A 275 -9.98 -27.46 11.68
N VAL A 276 -9.48 -26.49 10.90
CA VAL A 276 -9.37 -26.55 9.45
C VAL A 276 -7.91 -26.44 9.04
N ARG A 277 -7.42 -27.47 8.36
CA ARG A 277 -6.08 -27.42 7.74
C ARG A 277 -6.18 -26.64 6.44
N THR A 278 -5.27 -25.73 6.22
CA THR A 278 -5.22 -24.89 5.02
C THR A 278 -3.77 -24.65 4.60
N THR A 279 -3.59 -24.07 3.42
CA THR A 279 -2.30 -23.87 2.77
C THR A 279 -1.84 -22.43 2.92
N GLN A 280 -0.54 -22.17 2.81
CA GLN A 280 -0.01 -20.83 2.61
C GLN A 280 0.20 -20.62 1.11
N TRP A 281 -0.61 -19.76 0.52
CA TRP A 281 -0.52 -19.47 -0.91
C TRP A 281 0.92 -19.06 -1.32
N PRO A 282 1.47 -19.49 -2.46
CA PRO A 282 0.86 -20.38 -3.47
C PRO A 282 1.14 -21.87 -3.22
N ASP A 283 1.77 -22.25 -2.12
CA ASP A 283 2.09 -23.66 -1.81
C ASP A 283 0.78 -24.43 -1.58
N PRO A 284 0.54 -25.55 -2.28
CA PRO A 284 -0.67 -26.36 -2.13
C PRO A 284 -0.65 -27.25 -0.88
N GLU A 285 0.48 -27.39 -0.19
CA GLU A 285 0.61 -28.27 0.97
C GLU A 285 0.10 -27.60 2.26
N PRO A 286 -0.60 -28.34 3.13
CA PRO A 286 -1.10 -27.80 4.38
C PRO A 286 0.03 -27.36 5.32
N SER A 287 0.06 -26.08 5.65
CA SER A 287 1.05 -25.45 6.52
C SER A 287 0.44 -24.66 7.69
N THR A 288 -0.88 -24.44 7.62
CA THR A 288 -1.63 -23.60 8.55
C THR A 288 -2.86 -24.33 9.06
N VAL A 289 -3.18 -24.17 10.34
CA VAL A 289 -4.45 -24.58 10.93
C VAL A 289 -5.24 -23.33 11.27
N VAL A 290 -6.51 -23.28 10.88
CA VAL A 290 -7.47 -22.28 11.34
C VAL A 290 -8.37 -22.93 12.37
N VAL A 291 -8.39 -22.43 13.59
CA VAL A 291 -9.38 -22.83 14.61
C VAL A 291 -10.52 -21.82 14.58
N VAL A 292 -11.73 -22.28 14.34
CA VAL A 292 -12.95 -21.47 14.25
C VAL A 292 -13.73 -21.60 15.55
N ALA A 293 -14.09 -20.46 16.15
CA ALA A 293 -14.78 -20.41 17.44
C ALA A 293 -15.74 -19.20 17.54
N ASP A 294 -16.47 -19.10 18.66
CA ASP A 294 -17.40 -18.00 18.94
C ASP A 294 -16.70 -16.65 19.12
N SER A 295 -15.45 -16.64 19.54
CA SER A 295 -14.65 -15.43 19.74
C SER A 295 -13.18 -15.65 19.40
N TYR A 296 -12.48 -14.54 19.13
CA TYR A 296 -11.02 -14.61 18.86
C TYR A 296 -10.24 -15.20 20.03
N TRP A 297 -10.61 -14.89 21.26
CA TRP A 297 -9.95 -15.42 22.46
C TRP A 297 -10.07 -16.95 22.52
N ILE A 298 -11.29 -17.49 22.35
CA ILE A 298 -11.50 -18.95 22.34
C ILE A 298 -10.73 -19.60 21.19
N ALA A 299 -10.82 -19.03 19.98
CA ALA A 299 -10.09 -19.53 18.81
C ALA A 299 -8.58 -19.55 19.03
N LYS A 300 -8.03 -18.47 19.59
CA LYS A 300 -6.57 -18.35 19.84
C LYS A 300 -6.10 -19.31 20.92
N GLN A 301 -6.80 -19.41 22.06
CA GLN A 301 -6.46 -20.37 23.12
C GLN A 301 -6.53 -21.82 22.62
N ALA A 302 -7.50 -22.13 21.78
CA ALA A 302 -7.63 -23.46 21.19
C ALA A 302 -6.51 -23.72 20.15
N ALA A 303 -6.18 -22.74 19.33
CA ALA A 303 -5.08 -22.84 18.35
C ALA A 303 -3.72 -23.04 19.04
N ASP A 304 -3.47 -22.31 20.14
CA ASP A 304 -2.22 -22.41 20.90
C ASP A 304 -2.09 -23.77 21.65
N ALA A 305 -3.21 -24.37 21.99
CA ALA A 305 -3.25 -25.68 22.65
C ALA A 305 -3.08 -26.87 21.70
N LEU A 306 -3.06 -26.65 20.38
CA LEU A 306 -2.83 -27.73 19.41
C LEU A 306 -1.38 -28.25 19.52
N ASP A 307 -1.25 -29.57 19.69
CA ASP A 307 0.01 -30.32 19.58
C ASP A 307 0.20 -30.74 18.12
N ILE A 308 0.89 -29.88 17.35
CA ILE A 308 1.11 -30.09 15.93
C ILE A 308 2.55 -30.51 15.68
N GLU A 309 2.72 -31.61 15.00
CA GLU A 309 4.01 -32.03 14.45
C GLU A 309 4.17 -31.40 13.07
N PHE A 310 5.24 -30.64 12.89
CA PHE A 310 5.58 -29.97 11.63
C PHE A 310 6.88 -30.55 11.05
N ASP A 311 6.91 -30.67 9.73
CA ASP A 311 8.16 -30.73 8.96
C ASP A 311 8.60 -29.28 8.66
N ALA A 312 9.87 -28.98 8.84
CA ALA A 312 10.40 -27.64 8.62
C ALA A 312 10.54 -27.25 7.13
N GLY A 313 10.49 -28.21 6.23
CA GLY A 313 10.58 -27.99 4.77
C GLY A 313 11.94 -27.47 4.30
N ALA A 314 11.96 -26.81 3.15
CA ALA A 314 13.19 -26.33 2.50
C ALA A 314 13.96 -25.26 3.29
N ALA A 315 13.30 -24.54 4.20
CA ALA A 315 13.93 -23.54 5.06
C ALA A 315 14.53 -24.14 6.35
N ALA A 316 14.56 -25.46 6.51
CA ALA A 316 15.20 -26.11 7.63
C ALA A 316 16.71 -25.75 7.69
N GLY A 317 17.14 -25.19 8.84
CA GLY A 317 18.54 -24.79 9.04
C GLY A 317 19.01 -23.58 8.20
N VAL A 318 18.07 -22.85 7.60
CA VAL A 318 18.37 -21.56 6.96
C VAL A 318 18.27 -20.46 8.00
N ASP A 319 19.31 -19.62 8.07
CA ASP A 319 19.39 -18.46 8.94
C ASP A 319 19.92 -17.22 8.18
N SER A 320 19.86 -16.06 8.81
CA SER A 320 20.24 -14.80 8.21
C SER A 320 21.73 -14.72 7.88
N GLU A 321 22.60 -15.32 8.67
CA GLU A 321 24.05 -15.31 8.46
C GLU A 321 24.42 -16.13 7.22
N ARG A 322 23.83 -17.32 7.09
CA ARG A 322 24.01 -18.19 5.91
C ARG A 322 23.51 -17.52 4.65
N ILE A 323 22.33 -16.90 4.68
CA ILE A 323 21.78 -16.16 3.52
C ILE A 323 22.73 -15.02 3.14
N HIS A 324 23.17 -14.22 4.12
CA HIS A 324 24.10 -13.12 3.88
C HIS A 324 25.40 -13.61 3.24
N ALA A 325 26.00 -14.69 3.76
CA ALA A 325 27.21 -15.28 3.20
C ALA A 325 27.02 -15.70 1.73
N GLN A 326 25.84 -16.25 1.38
CA GLN A 326 25.52 -16.62 0.00
C GLN A 326 25.38 -15.39 -0.91
N PHE A 327 24.76 -14.30 -0.42
CA PHE A 327 24.68 -13.05 -1.18
C PHE A 327 26.05 -12.42 -1.39
N VAL A 328 26.92 -12.42 -0.38
CA VAL A 328 28.30 -11.94 -0.50
C VAL A 328 29.09 -12.79 -1.50
N ALA A 329 28.96 -14.13 -1.45
CA ALA A 329 29.58 -15.02 -2.42
C ALA A 329 29.09 -14.75 -3.86
N GLY A 330 27.81 -14.42 -4.04
CA GLY A 330 27.23 -14.05 -5.33
C GLY A 330 27.86 -12.81 -5.94
N LEU A 331 28.40 -11.88 -5.14
CA LEU A 331 29.11 -10.70 -5.67
C LEU A 331 30.39 -11.05 -6.45
N ALA A 332 30.95 -12.23 -6.23
CA ALA A 332 32.11 -12.74 -6.98
C ALA A 332 31.72 -13.68 -8.14
N SER A 333 30.42 -13.94 -8.36
CA SER A 333 29.94 -14.88 -9.35
C SER A 333 30.15 -14.36 -10.79
N ASP A 334 30.48 -15.27 -11.71
CA ASP A 334 30.50 -15.05 -13.14
C ASP A 334 29.12 -15.12 -13.82
N LYS A 335 28.09 -15.53 -13.07
CA LYS A 335 26.70 -15.66 -13.53
C LYS A 335 25.90 -14.35 -13.50
N ALA A 336 26.57 -13.22 -13.30
CA ALA A 336 25.89 -11.92 -13.28
C ALA A 336 25.28 -11.58 -14.66
N VAL A 337 23.99 -11.22 -14.64
CA VAL A 337 23.27 -10.74 -15.82
C VAL A 337 23.35 -9.23 -15.89
N VAL A 338 23.77 -8.70 -17.05
CA VAL A 338 23.93 -7.25 -17.25
C VAL A 338 22.58 -6.62 -17.50
N ALA A 339 22.17 -5.70 -16.62
CA ALA A 339 20.97 -4.88 -16.75
C ALA A 339 21.23 -3.63 -17.61
N ARG A 340 22.41 -3.00 -17.45
CA ARG A 340 22.81 -1.82 -18.22
C ARG A 340 24.32 -1.74 -18.38
N SER A 341 24.76 -1.35 -19.59
CA SER A 341 26.15 -1.00 -19.84
C SER A 341 26.20 0.27 -20.73
N LEU A 342 26.95 1.28 -20.27
CA LEU A 342 27.16 2.55 -20.97
C LEU A 342 28.66 2.82 -21.04
N GLY A 343 29.18 3.24 -22.21
CA GLY A 343 30.58 3.51 -22.40
C GLY A 343 31.49 2.28 -22.29
N LYS A 344 32.61 2.42 -21.61
CA LYS A 344 33.65 1.38 -21.45
C LYS A 344 33.99 1.13 -19.95
N PRO A 345 32.99 0.81 -19.10
CA PRO A 345 33.20 0.77 -17.66
C PRO A 345 34.26 -0.27 -17.24
N ARG A 346 34.30 -1.45 -17.85
CA ARG A 346 35.26 -2.51 -17.48
C ARG A 346 36.70 -2.10 -17.78
N GLU A 347 36.95 -1.47 -18.94
CA GLU A 347 38.28 -0.98 -19.33
C GLU A 347 38.75 0.12 -18.37
N MET A 348 37.88 1.07 -18.07
CA MET A 348 38.16 2.20 -17.17
C MET A 348 38.49 1.75 -15.74
N LEU A 349 37.68 0.81 -15.22
CA LEU A 349 37.89 0.27 -13.85
C LEU A 349 39.20 -0.54 -13.76
N ALA A 350 39.54 -1.32 -14.81
CA ALA A 350 40.77 -2.09 -14.86
C ALA A 350 42.05 -1.23 -15.02
N ALA A 351 41.93 -0.09 -15.71
CA ALA A 351 43.06 0.84 -15.93
C ALA A 351 43.30 1.79 -14.74
N GLY A 352 42.30 1.99 -13.88
CA GLY A 352 42.35 2.92 -12.76
C GLY A 352 42.62 2.25 -11.40
N LYS A 353 42.45 3.05 -10.32
CA LYS A 353 42.44 2.57 -8.93
C LYS A 353 41.01 2.67 -8.44
N PRO A 354 40.22 1.60 -8.50
CA PRO A 354 38.83 1.68 -8.08
C PRO A 354 38.69 1.83 -6.55
N ILE A 355 37.82 2.73 -6.13
CA ILE A 355 37.25 2.77 -4.79
C ILE A 355 36.14 1.74 -4.80
N THR A 356 36.07 0.86 -3.82
CA THR A 356 35.08 -0.22 -3.75
C THR A 356 34.49 -0.29 -2.35
N ALA A 357 33.17 -0.43 -2.27
CA ALA A 357 32.45 -0.63 -1.02
C ALA A 357 31.37 -1.72 -1.19
N ASP A 358 31.16 -2.46 -0.09
CA ASP A 358 30.13 -3.49 0.00
C ASP A 358 29.05 -3.04 0.99
N TYR A 359 27.79 -3.25 0.61
CA TYR A 359 26.60 -2.90 1.40
C TYR A 359 25.69 -4.12 1.55
N HIS A 360 24.88 -4.11 2.58
CA HIS A 360 23.93 -5.18 2.84
C HIS A 360 22.58 -4.65 3.30
N SER A 361 21.50 -5.29 2.82
CA SER A 361 20.12 -5.03 3.21
C SER A 361 19.43 -6.35 3.56
N PRO A 362 18.85 -6.51 4.76
CA PRO A 362 18.19 -7.74 5.17
C PRO A 362 16.81 -7.92 4.54
N TYR A 363 16.23 -9.11 4.69
CA TYR A 363 14.79 -9.29 4.47
C TYR A 363 13.99 -8.46 5.47
N ILE A 364 12.89 -7.85 5.02
CA ILE A 364 12.03 -7.03 5.87
C ILE A 364 10.57 -7.41 5.66
N THR A 365 9.81 -7.55 6.76
CA THR A 365 8.37 -7.71 6.75
C THR A 365 7.65 -6.36 6.66
N HIS A 366 6.40 -6.36 6.19
CA HIS A 366 5.58 -5.16 6.05
C HIS A 366 5.10 -4.60 7.40
N ALA A 367 4.81 -5.46 8.36
CA ALA A 367 4.37 -5.13 9.73
C ALA A 367 3.32 -4.00 9.78
N THR A 368 2.26 -4.13 9.00
CA THR A 368 1.16 -3.15 8.92
C THR A 368 0.54 -2.91 10.31
N MET A 369 0.13 -1.68 10.63
CA MET A 369 -0.50 -1.39 11.94
C MET A 369 -1.73 -2.26 12.19
N GLU A 370 -2.59 -2.42 11.19
CA GLU A 370 -3.66 -3.41 11.20
C GLU A 370 -3.09 -4.77 10.79
N PRO A 371 -3.07 -5.79 11.68
CA PRO A 371 -2.74 -7.17 11.32
C PRO A 371 -3.66 -7.70 10.23
N LEU A 372 -3.25 -8.76 9.56
CA LEU A 372 -4.06 -9.34 8.49
C LEU A 372 -5.36 -9.91 9.04
N ALA A 373 -6.48 -9.42 8.52
CA ALA A 373 -7.82 -9.89 8.85
C ALA A 373 -8.68 -9.93 7.58
N ALA A 374 -9.49 -10.98 7.43
CA ALA A 374 -10.46 -11.10 6.35
C ALA A 374 -11.71 -11.81 6.84
N THR A 375 -12.86 -11.35 6.42
CA THR A 375 -14.15 -12.05 6.59
C THR A 375 -14.58 -12.61 5.26
N VAL A 376 -14.90 -13.90 5.20
CA VAL A 376 -15.37 -14.57 3.98
C VAL A 376 -16.61 -15.40 4.28
N HIS A 377 -17.57 -15.36 3.38
CA HIS A 377 -18.72 -16.23 3.36
C HIS A 377 -18.78 -16.98 2.04
N VAL A 378 -18.56 -18.29 2.11
CA VAL A 378 -18.70 -19.20 0.97
C VAL A 378 -20.11 -19.79 0.99
N ARG A 379 -20.85 -19.52 -0.08
CA ARG A 379 -22.21 -20.05 -0.33
C ARG A 379 -22.21 -20.89 -1.59
N ASP A 380 -23.29 -21.64 -1.82
CA ASP A 380 -23.43 -22.40 -3.06
C ASP A 380 -23.39 -21.46 -4.28
N GLY A 381 -22.36 -21.62 -5.11
CA GLY A 381 -22.17 -20.87 -6.34
C GLY A 381 -21.69 -19.41 -6.18
N GLU A 382 -21.42 -18.93 -4.97
CA GLU A 382 -21.02 -17.55 -4.71
C GLU A 382 -20.06 -17.45 -3.52
N VAL A 383 -19.13 -16.48 -3.60
CA VAL A 383 -18.27 -16.10 -2.47
C VAL A 383 -18.40 -14.61 -2.20
N GLU A 384 -18.63 -14.24 -0.96
CA GLU A 384 -18.66 -12.85 -0.52
C GLU A 384 -17.56 -12.61 0.50
N THR A 385 -16.79 -11.51 0.33
CA THR A 385 -15.64 -11.23 1.18
C THR A 385 -15.55 -9.76 1.56
N TRP A 386 -15.19 -9.49 2.81
CA TRP A 386 -14.96 -8.16 3.38
C TRP A 386 -13.56 -8.11 3.96
N GLY A 387 -12.80 -7.07 3.62
CA GLY A 387 -11.46 -6.92 4.16
C GLY A 387 -10.61 -5.85 3.50
N PRO A 388 -9.38 -5.69 3.99
CA PRO A 388 -8.46 -4.65 3.57
C PRO A 388 -7.66 -5.09 2.33
N TYR A 389 -8.28 -5.13 1.16
CA TYR A 389 -7.69 -5.70 -0.05
C TYR A 389 -7.07 -4.64 -0.95
N GLN A 390 -5.81 -4.86 -1.35
CA GLN A 390 -5.07 -3.98 -2.26
C GLN A 390 -5.19 -4.42 -3.73
N GLY A 391 -5.49 -5.69 -4.01
CA GLY A 391 -5.64 -6.25 -5.35
C GLY A 391 -6.96 -6.99 -5.52
N GLN A 392 -8.04 -6.28 -5.85
CA GLN A 392 -9.40 -6.84 -5.86
C GLN A 392 -9.60 -7.91 -6.94
N ASP A 393 -9.12 -7.69 -8.15
CA ASP A 393 -9.31 -8.65 -9.25
C ASP A 393 -8.41 -9.88 -9.09
N PHE A 394 -7.19 -9.71 -8.58
CA PHE A 394 -6.33 -10.83 -8.21
C PHE A 394 -6.98 -11.70 -7.13
N LEU A 395 -7.51 -11.07 -6.09
CA LEU A 395 -8.22 -11.77 -5.02
C LEU A 395 -9.45 -12.52 -5.53
N ARG A 396 -10.25 -11.92 -6.45
CA ARG A 396 -11.39 -12.60 -7.08
C ARG A 396 -10.96 -13.88 -7.78
N GLY A 397 -9.88 -13.81 -8.55
CA GLY A 397 -9.35 -14.97 -9.26
C GLY A 397 -8.94 -16.10 -8.30
N GLU A 398 -8.20 -15.76 -7.26
CA GLU A 398 -7.70 -16.76 -6.32
C GLU A 398 -8.80 -17.34 -5.41
N LEU A 399 -9.73 -16.52 -4.91
CA LEU A 399 -10.90 -17.02 -4.17
C LEU A 399 -11.82 -17.88 -5.06
N GLY A 400 -12.04 -17.44 -6.31
CA GLY A 400 -12.82 -18.22 -7.28
C GLY A 400 -12.24 -19.61 -7.50
N LYS A 401 -10.93 -19.71 -7.74
CA LYS A 401 -10.21 -20.99 -7.87
C LYS A 401 -10.34 -21.86 -6.61
N ALA A 402 -10.06 -21.28 -5.43
CA ALA A 402 -10.08 -22.01 -4.16
C ALA A 402 -11.49 -22.53 -3.77
N CYS A 403 -12.53 -21.78 -4.14
CA CYS A 403 -13.91 -22.13 -3.81
C CYS A 403 -14.64 -22.88 -4.94
N GLY A 404 -14.07 -22.95 -6.14
CA GLY A 404 -14.69 -23.63 -7.30
C GLY A 404 -15.81 -22.81 -7.94
N VAL A 405 -15.73 -21.45 -7.88
CA VAL A 405 -16.70 -20.55 -8.49
C VAL A 405 -16.03 -19.62 -9.50
N PRO A 406 -16.75 -19.14 -10.53
CA PRO A 406 -16.24 -18.12 -11.44
C PRO A 406 -15.88 -16.82 -10.71
N ALA A 407 -14.87 -16.08 -11.18
CA ALA A 407 -14.40 -14.85 -10.54
C ALA A 407 -15.47 -13.74 -10.46
N ASP A 408 -16.44 -13.69 -11.38
CA ASP A 408 -17.58 -12.77 -11.37
C ASP A 408 -18.62 -13.10 -10.28
N LYS A 409 -18.56 -14.31 -9.70
CA LYS A 409 -19.34 -14.73 -8.54
C LYS A 409 -18.63 -14.48 -7.21
N VAL A 410 -17.48 -13.81 -7.24
CA VAL A 410 -16.76 -13.38 -6.03
C VAL A 410 -17.04 -11.89 -5.80
N ILE A 411 -17.83 -11.59 -4.79
CA ILE A 411 -18.19 -10.23 -4.38
C ILE A 411 -17.16 -9.74 -3.36
N VAL A 412 -16.48 -8.64 -3.66
CA VAL A 412 -15.42 -8.10 -2.83
C VAL A 412 -15.83 -6.74 -2.25
N HIS A 413 -15.91 -6.65 -0.93
CA HIS A 413 -16.10 -5.42 -0.17
C HIS A 413 -14.76 -4.99 0.41
N THR A 414 -14.20 -3.91 -0.11
CA THR A 414 -12.93 -3.39 0.36
C THR A 414 -13.14 -2.34 1.45
N THR A 415 -12.59 -2.59 2.63
CA THR A 415 -12.60 -1.67 3.78
C THR A 415 -11.49 -0.64 3.67
N PHE A 416 -11.38 0.29 4.66
CA PHE A 416 -10.12 1.00 4.87
C PHE A 416 -9.00 -0.01 5.21
N LEU A 417 -7.79 0.31 4.79
CA LEU A 417 -6.61 -0.48 5.10
C LEU A 417 -5.78 0.24 6.16
N GLY A 418 -5.56 -0.40 7.30
CA GLY A 418 -4.67 0.08 8.36
C GLY A 418 -3.19 -0.12 8.00
N GLY A 419 -2.80 0.38 6.83
CA GLY A 419 -1.54 0.12 6.14
C GLY A 419 -1.61 -1.13 5.27
N SER A 420 -0.78 -1.16 4.23
CA SER A 420 -0.60 -2.33 3.36
C SER A 420 0.85 -2.49 2.94
N PHE A 421 1.46 -1.44 2.41
CA PHE A 421 2.84 -1.39 1.90
C PHE A 421 3.16 -2.45 0.83
N GLY A 422 2.12 -3.09 0.24
CA GLY A 422 2.21 -4.23 -0.66
C GLY A 422 1.64 -5.53 -0.08
N ARG A 423 1.66 -5.72 1.25
CA ARG A 423 1.29 -6.99 1.90
C ARG A 423 -0.12 -7.47 1.59
N LYS A 424 -1.09 -6.56 1.61
CA LYS A 424 -2.51 -6.87 1.44
C LYS A 424 -2.93 -7.03 -0.03
N TYR A 425 -1.96 -7.04 -0.94
CA TYR A 425 -2.13 -7.52 -2.30
C TYR A 425 -2.21 -9.07 -2.35
N MET A 426 -1.49 -9.76 -1.45
CA MET A 426 -1.47 -11.22 -1.37
C MET A 426 -2.79 -11.78 -0.80
N PRO A 427 -3.34 -12.87 -1.40
CA PRO A 427 -4.68 -13.36 -1.07
C PRO A 427 -4.71 -14.31 0.14
N ASP A 428 -3.58 -14.71 0.68
CA ASP A 428 -3.41 -15.80 1.64
C ASP A 428 -4.30 -15.71 2.88
N PHE A 429 -4.44 -14.52 3.47
CA PHE A 429 -5.28 -14.34 4.67
C PHE A 429 -6.78 -14.46 4.37
N ALA A 430 -7.22 -14.09 3.16
CA ALA A 430 -8.59 -14.29 2.72
C ALA A 430 -8.86 -15.76 2.36
N LEU A 431 -7.87 -16.48 1.80
CA LEU A 431 -7.97 -17.91 1.50
C LEU A 431 -8.11 -18.75 2.77
N HIS A 432 -7.44 -18.36 3.87
CA HIS A 432 -7.64 -18.99 5.18
C HIS A 432 -9.10 -18.82 5.66
N ALA A 433 -9.67 -17.63 5.52
CA ALA A 433 -11.05 -17.36 5.90
C ALA A 433 -12.04 -18.10 4.99
N ALA A 434 -11.75 -18.23 3.70
CA ALA A 434 -12.57 -18.99 2.76
C ALA A 434 -12.59 -20.49 3.10
N ALA A 435 -11.43 -21.10 3.39
CA ALA A 435 -11.34 -22.48 3.82
C ALA A 435 -12.13 -22.73 5.11
N ALA A 436 -12.02 -21.82 6.08
CA ALA A 436 -12.75 -21.87 7.32
C ALA A 436 -14.27 -21.73 7.11
N SER A 437 -14.71 -20.76 6.31
CA SER A 437 -16.12 -20.55 5.98
C SER A 437 -16.74 -21.76 5.27
N LYS A 438 -16.03 -22.34 4.31
CA LYS A 438 -16.46 -23.56 3.60
C LYS A 438 -16.66 -24.73 4.56
N ALA A 439 -15.80 -24.86 5.57
CA ALA A 439 -15.89 -25.97 6.55
C ALA A 439 -17.08 -25.85 7.51
N VAL A 440 -17.51 -24.62 7.84
CA VAL A 440 -18.60 -24.40 8.82
C VAL A 440 -19.91 -23.92 8.19
N GLY A 441 -19.93 -23.61 6.87
CA GLY A 441 -21.12 -23.10 6.17
C GLY A 441 -21.63 -21.74 6.66
N ARG A 442 -20.77 -20.93 7.27
CA ARG A 442 -21.07 -19.61 7.87
C ARG A 442 -20.00 -18.59 7.52
N PRO A 443 -20.28 -17.28 7.60
CA PRO A 443 -19.21 -16.27 7.50
C PRO A 443 -18.16 -16.50 8.59
N VAL A 444 -16.88 -16.42 8.22
CA VAL A 444 -15.77 -16.53 9.17
C VAL A 444 -14.80 -15.37 8.98
N LYS A 445 -14.53 -14.65 10.07
CA LYS A 445 -13.46 -13.65 10.14
C LYS A 445 -12.20 -14.30 10.70
N VAL A 446 -11.17 -14.45 9.88
CA VAL A 446 -9.85 -14.92 10.33
C VAL A 446 -8.95 -13.73 10.62
N ILE A 447 -8.35 -13.73 11.80
CA ILE A 447 -7.42 -12.69 12.27
C ILE A 447 -6.08 -13.36 12.56
N ARG A 448 -4.99 -12.84 11.97
CA ARG A 448 -3.63 -13.21 12.34
C ARG A 448 -3.17 -12.40 13.56
N SER A 449 -2.42 -13.04 14.46
CA SER A 449 -1.71 -12.30 15.49
C SER A 449 -0.54 -11.50 14.87
N ARG A 450 0.00 -10.53 15.60
CA ARG A 450 1.19 -9.79 15.14
C ARG A 450 2.38 -10.73 14.93
N GLU A 451 2.54 -11.73 15.79
CA GLU A 451 3.59 -12.72 15.68
C GLU A 451 3.46 -13.56 14.39
N ASP A 452 2.24 -14.00 14.06
CA ASP A 452 1.98 -14.75 12.84
C ASP A 452 2.17 -13.88 11.59
N ASP A 453 1.74 -12.60 11.63
CA ASP A 453 1.92 -11.67 10.53
C ASP A 453 3.40 -11.39 10.23
N ILE A 454 4.24 -11.26 11.28
CA ILE A 454 5.68 -11.03 11.11
C ILE A 454 6.40 -12.30 10.66
N ARG A 455 6.11 -13.45 11.28
CA ARG A 455 6.79 -14.72 11.01
C ARG A 455 6.41 -15.35 9.68
N HIS A 456 5.19 -15.12 9.21
CA HIS A 456 4.65 -15.71 7.99
C HIS A 456 4.23 -14.65 6.97
N SER A 457 5.05 -13.62 6.82
CA SER A 457 4.88 -12.62 5.79
C SER A 457 5.42 -13.11 4.43
N TYR A 458 5.11 -12.36 3.39
CA TYR A 458 5.90 -12.32 2.16
C TYR A 458 6.85 -11.15 2.30
N TYR A 459 8.14 -11.39 2.21
CA TYR A 459 9.15 -10.42 2.61
C TYR A 459 9.62 -9.58 1.42
N ARG A 460 10.10 -8.37 1.68
CA ARG A 460 10.97 -7.68 0.75
C ARG A 460 12.29 -8.45 0.66
N PRO A 461 12.82 -8.70 -0.56
CA PRO A 461 14.10 -9.38 -0.72
C PRO A 461 15.24 -8.73 0.08
N GLY A 462 16.11 -9.54 0.65
CA GLY A 462 17.42 -9.12 1.10
C GLY A 462 18.39 -9.07 -0.08
N ALA A 463 19.44 -8.25 0.02
CA ALA A 463 20.47 -8.13 -0.99
C ALA A 463 21.82 -7.69 -0.41
N SER A 464 22.90 -8.02 -1.11
CA SER A 464 24.22 -7.41 -0.96
C SER A 464 24.58 -6.68 -2.26
N GLY A 465 25.20 -5.51 -2.13
CA GLY A 465 25.65 -4.71 -3.27
C GLY A 465 27.14 -4.42 -3.17
N ARG A 466 27.89 -4.59 -4.26
CA ARG A 466 29.24 -4.10 -4.41
C ARG A 466 29.26 -2.99 -5.44
N LEU A 467 29.70 -1.81 -5.02
CA LEU A 467 29.87 -0.68 -5.91
C LEU A 467 31.35 -0.35 -6.03
N SER A 468 31.81 -0.09 -7.27
CA SER A 468 33.20 0.24 -7.57
C SER A 468 33.24 1.40 -8.53
N ALA A 469 34.06 2.42 -8.26
CA ALA A 469 34.20 3.59 -9.12
C ALA A 469 35.65 4.04 -9.24
N VAL A 470 36.00 4.60 -10.40
CA VAL A 470 37.24 5.34 -10.63
C VAL A 470 36.88 6.80 -10.79
N LEU A 471 37.53 7.68 -10.02
CA LEU A 471 37.33 9.14 -10.13
C LEU A 471 38.17 9.71 -11.31
N GLY A 472 37.58 10.63 -12.03
CA GLY A 472 38.24 11.49 -12.99
C GLY A 472 39.10 12.59 -12.34
N ALA A 473 39.79 13.36 -13.15
CA ALA A 473 40.58 14.51 -12.67
C ALA A 473 39.76 15.59 -11.98
N ASP A 474 38.47 15.64 -12.26
CA ASP A 474 37.48 16.53 -11.66
C ASP A 474 36.90 16.00 -10.33
N GLY A 475 37.32 14.82 -9.89
CA GLY A 475 36.83 14.14 -8.70
C GLY A 475 35.47 13.48 -8.84
N LEU A 476 34.82 13.52 -10.01
CA LEU A 476 33.58 12.81 -10.29
C LEU A 476 33.84 11.37 -10.79
N PRO A 477 32.88 10.43 -10.69
CA PRO A 477 33.06 9.07 -11.17
C PRO A 477 33.17 9.05 -12.70
N ALA A 478 34.36 8.78 -13.21
CA ALA A 478 34.63 8.53 -14.63
C ALA A 478 34.08 7.17 -15.07
N ALA A 479 34.03 6.20 -14.16
CA ALA A 479 33.38 4.90 -14.33
C ALA A 479 32.78 4.41 -13.02
N LEU A 480 31.61 3.76 -13.11
CA LEU A 480 30.89 3.13 -11.98
C LEU A 480 30.45 1.71 -12.39
N HIS A 481 30.70 0.74 -11.55
CA HIS A 481 30.09 -0.58 -11.60
C HIS A 481 29.29 -0.82 -10.33
N ALA A 482 28.02 -1.19 -10.48
CA ALA A 482 27.17 -1.63 -9.40
C ALA A 482 26.74 -3.08 -9.66
N ARG A 483 27.13 -3.98 -8.77
CA ARG A 483 26.72 -5.38 -8.77
C ARG A 483 25.85 -5.64 -7.58
N ILE A 484 24.63 -6.17 -7.83
CA ILE A 484 23.66 -6.56 -6.79
C ILE A 484 23.54 -8.07 -6.78
N SER A 485 23.63 -8.68 -5.61
CA SER A 485 23.42 -10.10 -5.38
C SER A 485 22.34 -10.29 -4.32
N GLY A 486 21.29 -11.02 -4.65
CA GLY A 486 20.14 -11.23 -3.77
C GLY A 486 19.11 -12.15 -4.38
N GLN A 487 17.99 -12.34 -3.72
CA GLN A 487 16.89 -13.13 -4.26
C GLN A 487 16.02 -12.26 -5.18
N SER A 488 15.78 -12.74 -6.40
CA SER A 488 14.93 -12.06 -7.39
C SER A 488 13.46 -12.11 -6.97
N LEU A 489 12.81 -10.94 -6.95
CA LEU A 489 11.38 -10.84 -6.72
C LEU A 489 10.60 -11.42 -7.91
N TYR A 490 10.95 -11.03 -9.15
CA TYR A 490 10.27 -11.57 -10.34
C TYR A 490 10.57 -13.06 -10.54
N GLY A 491 11.76 -13.52 -10.22
CA GLY A 491 12.07 -14.95 -10.22
C GLY A 491 11.12 -15.76 -9.32
N ALA A 492 10.72 -15.18 -8.19
CA ALA A 492 9.81 -15.82 -7.25
C ALA A 492 8.32 -15.68 -7.61
N ILE A 493 7.85 -14.50 -8.07
CA ILE A 493 6.41 -14.22 -8.22
C ILE A 493 5.94 -14.05 -9.67
N ASN A 494 6.84 -13.77 -10.60
CA ASN A 494 6.54 -13.60 -12.02
C ASN A 494 7.73 -14.05 -12.90
N PRO A 495 8.11 -15.34 -12.87
CA PRO A 495 9.28 -15.85 -13.58
C PRO A 495 9.21 -15.62 -15.11
N LYS A 496 7.98 -15.53 -15.66
CA LYS A 496 7.80 -15.20 -17.07
C LYS A 496 8.30 -13.80 -17.40
N LYS A 497 7.98 -12.79 -16.56
CA LYS A 497 8.47 -11.42 -16.77
C LYS A 497 9.99 -11.35 -16.71
N MET A 498 10.62 -12.08 -15.80
CA MET A 498 12.07 -12.19 -15.72
C MET A 498 12.67 -12.82 -16.99
N ALA A 499 12.08 -13.89 -17.49
CA ALA A 499 12.52 -14.57 -18.71
C ALA A 499 12.37 -13.66 -19.94
N ASP A 500 11.24 -12.97 -20.08
CA ASP A 500 10.96 -12.01 -21.18
C ASP A 500 11.95 -10.83 -21.16
N ALA A 501 12.47 -10.46 -19.99
CA ALA A 501 13.50 -9.42 -19.80
C ALA A 501 14.94 -9.93 -20.05
N GLY A 502 15.13 -11.16 -20.54
CA GLY A 502 16.45 -11.72 -20.80
C GLY A 502 17.16 -12.27 -19.55
N GLY A 503 16.38 -12.61 -18.51
CA GLY A 503 16.87 -13.27 -17.30
C GLY A 503 17.34 -12.34 -16.19
N TRP A 504 17.14 -11.03 -16.30
CA TRP A 504 17.39 -10.09 -15.22
C TRP A 504 16.09 -9.54 -14.62
N ASP A 505 16.16 -9.17 -13.38
CA ASP A 505 15.04 -8.61 -12.62
C ASP A 505 15.30 -7.13 -12.33
N GLU A 506 14.49 -6.25 -12.93
CA GLU A 506 14.60 -4.81 -12.72
C GLU A 506 14.47 -4.41 -11.25
N THR A 507 13.67 -5.16 -10.47
CA THR A 507 13.47 -4.87 -9.04
C THR A 507 14.74 -5.06 -8.20
N MET A 508 15.74 -5.80 -8.69
CA MET A 508 17.03 -5.94 -7.99
C MET A 508 17.91 -4.69 -8.14
N VAL A 509 17.75 -3.94 -9.21
CA VAL A 509 18.65 -2.83 -9.60
C VAL A 509 17.92 -1.51 -9.87
N GLU A 510 16.65 -1.39 -9.48
CA GLU A 510 15.87 -0.15 -9.60
C GLU A 510 16.66 1.07 -9.11
N SER A 511 16.51 2.20 -9.79
CA SER A 511 17.17 3.48 -9.48
C SER A 511 18.71 3.49 -9.68
N ILE A 512 19.33 2.34 -9.97
CA ILE A 512 20.73 2.28 -10.38
C ILE A 512 20.82 2.04 -11.89
N TYR A 513 20.01 1.11 -12.43
CA TYR A 513 20.06 0.85 -13.88
C TYR A 513 19.58 2.05 -14.69
N ASP A 514 18.65 2.84 -14.18
CA ASP A 514 18.13 4.09 -14.75
C ASP A 514 18.74 5.36 -14.14
N LEU A 515 19.96 5.24 -13.60
CA LEU A 515 20.69 6.28 -12.89
C LEU A 515 20.61 7.64 -13.58
N ILE A 516 20.17 8.66 -12.81
CA ILE A 516 20.06 10.05 -13.27
C ILE A 516 21.35 10.86 -13.11
N TYR A 517 22.31 10.38 -12.33
CA TYR A 517 23.61 11.01 -12.17
C TYR A 517 24.46 10.91 -13.44
N GLY A 518 25.21 11.94 -13.74
CA GLY A 518 26.08 12.03 -14.90
C GLY A 518 27.34 11.16 -14.76
N VAL A 519 27.19 9.85 -15.03
CA VAL A 519 28.29 8.88 -15.03
C VAL A 519 28.53 8.40 -16.47
N PRO A 520 29.66 8.74 -17.11
CA PRO A 520 29.88 8.46 -18.53
C PRO A 520 30.12 6.98 -18.85
N ASN A 521 30.64 6.21 -17.90
CA ASN A 521 30.90 4.77 -18.07
C ASN A 521 30.22 4.01 -16.91
N LEU A 522 29.07 3.38 -17.18
CA LEU A 522 28.25 2.71 -16.19
C LEU A 522 28.09 1.22 -16.54
N LEU A 523 28.29 0.35 -15.56
CA LEU A 523 27.92 -1.06 -15.62
C LEU A 523 27.01 -1.38 -14.44
N VAL A 524 25.84 -1.95 -14.70
CA VAL A 524 24.94 -2.47 -13.69
C VAL A 524 24.63 -3.92 -14.00
N ASP A 525 24.90 -4.80 -13.08
CA ASP A 525 24.61 -6.24 -13.21
C ASP A 525 24.05 -6.82 -11.91
N ALA A 526 23.34 -7.95 -12.02
CA ALA A 526 22.73 -8.63 -10.90
C ALA A 526 22.98 -10.13 -10.92
N VAL A 527 23.02 -10.73 -9.74
CA VAL A 527 23.11 -12.17 -9.52
C VAL A 527 21.93 -12.61 -8.68
N ASP A 528 21.03 -13.41 -9.26
CA ASP A 528 19.93 -14.02 -8.54
C ASP A 528 20.44 -15.20 -7.70
N VAL A 529 20.28 -15.11 -6.39
CA VAL A 529 20.65 -16.15 -5.40
C VAL A 529 19.38 -16.66 -4.74
N GLN A 530 18.86 -17.77 -5.23
CA GLN A 530 17.62 -18.36 -4.77
C GLN A 530 17.64 -18.74 -3.29
N GLN A 531 16.57 -18.42 -2.59
CA GLN A 531 16.33 -18.75 -1.19
C GLN A 531 14.91 -19.30 -1.01
N PRO A 532 14.68 -20.17 -0.04
CA PRO A 532 13.33 -20.68 0.24
C PRO A 532 12.49 -19.67 1.07
N ILE A 533 12.59 -18.38 0.75
CA ILE A 533 11.88 -17.31 1.47
C ILE A 533 10.80 -16.74 0.56
N PRO A 534 9.53 -16.70 0.99
CA PRO A 534 8.44 -16.15 0.19
C PRO A 534 8.58 -14.63 0.07
N LEU A 535 8.41 -14.12 -1.15
CA LEU A 535 8.62 -12.72 -1.48
C LEU A 535 7.33 -12.01 -1.88
N SER A 536 7.28 -10.72 -1.64
CA SER A 536 6.29 -9.80 -2.18
C SER A 536 6.85 -8.38 -2.31
N TYR A 537 6.08 -7.54 -3.02
CA TYR A 537 6.35 -6.12 -3.10
C TYR A 537 6.22 -5.48 -1.72
N LEU A 538 7.26 -4.81 -1.26
CA LEU A 538 7.20 -3.88 -0.14
C LEU A 538 7.49 -2.48 -0.67
N ARG A 539 6.78 -1.46 -0.18
CA ARG A 539 6.94 -0.05 -0.55
C ARG A 539 8.36 0.30 -0.99
N SER A 540 8.52 0.95 -2.14
CA SER A 540 9.76 1.23 -2.87
C SER A 540 10.47 0.01 -3.46
N VAL A 541 9.97 -1.20 -3.29
CA VAL A 541 10.47 -2.44 -3.90
C VAL A 541 12.02 -2.53 -3.85
N GLY A 542 12.69 -2.65 -4.97
CA GLY A 542 14.15 -2.72 -5.07
C GLY A 542 14.86 -1.41 -4.73
N THR A 543 14.22 -0.28 -5.03
CA THR A 543 14.74 1.07 -4.74
C THR A 543 15.16 1.25 -3.27
N THR A 544 14.50 0.57 -2.32
CA THR A 544 14.89 0.65 -0.91
C THR A 544 16.33 0.21 -0.67
N SER A 545 16.75 -0.89 -1.27
CA SER A 545 18.12 -1.42 -1.11
C SER A 545 19.10 -0.71 -2.04
N SER A 546 18.73 -0.59 -3.32
CA SER A 546 19.61 -0.06 -4.36
C SER A 546 19.96 1.42 -4.15
N VAL A 547 18.99 2.25 -3.75
CA VAL A 547 19.26 3.68 -3.45
C VAL A 547 20.09 3.81 -2.17
N PHE A 548 19.83 2.99 -1.14
CA PHE A 548 20.69 2.99 0.05
C PHE A 548 22.15 2.69 -0.34
N PHE A 549 22.39 1.67 -1.15
CA PHE A 549 23.74 1.32 -1.59
C PHE A 549 24.38 2.43 -2.44
N LEU A 550 23.63 2.93 -3.43
CA LEU A 550 24.10 3.97 -4.33
C LEU A 550 24.43 5.27 -3.59
N GLU A 551 23.49 5.79 -2.78
CA GLU A 551 23.65 7.08 -2.14
C GLU A 551 24.71 7.06 -1.03
N SER A 552 24.84 5.93 -0.32
CA SER A 552 25.95 5.74 0.61
C SER A 552 27.29 5.76 -0.12
N PHE A 553 27.39 5.07 -1.25
CA PHE A 553 28.62 5.04 -2.05
C PHE A 553 28.94 6.42 -2.66
N ILE A 554 27.93 7.17 -3.13
CA ILE A 554 28.12 8.55 -3.62
C ILE A 554 28.68 9.46 -2.53
N SER A 555 28.23 9.31 -1.27
CA SER A 555 28.80 10.04 -0.13
C SER A 555 30.26 9.65 0.13
N GLU A 556 30.61 8.37 0.04
CA GLU A 556 32.00 7.91 0.18
C GLU A 556 32.91 8.47 -0.95
N LEU A 557 32.40 8.55 -2.18
CA LEU A 557 33.10 9.17 -3.30
C LEU A 557 33.30 10.67 -3.09
N ALA A 558 32.27 11.39 -2.59
CA ALA A 558 32.34 12.81 -2.25
C ALA A 558 33.42 13.05 -1.19
N HIS A 559 33.42 12.26 -0.12
CA HIS A 559 34.43 12.31 0.94
C HIS A 559 35.85 12.06 0.39
N THR A 560 36.02 11.04 -0.44
CA THR A 560 37.30 10.71 -1.08
C THR A 560 37.80 11.82 -2.01
N ALA A 561 36.88 12.50 -2.69
CA ALA A 561 37.19 13.66 -3.54
C ALA A 561 37.41 14.97 -2.74
N GLY A 562 37.19 14.98 -1.42
CA GLY A 562 37.28 16.18 -0.58
C GLY A 562 36.20 17.21 -0.89
N VAL A 563 35.02 16.79 -1.37
CA VAL A 563 33.91 17.63 -1.78
C VAL A 563 32.70 17.39 -0.85
N ASP A 564 32.04 18.47 -0.48
CA ASP A 564 30.78 18.44 0.27
C ASP A 564 29.73 17.58 -0.45
N ASP A 565 28.97 16.76 0.30
CA ASP A 565 27.98 15.81 -0.21
C ASP A 565 26.90 16.48 -1.08
N TYR A 566 26.43 17.66 -0.67
CA TYR A 566 25.43 18.41 -1.42
C TYR A 566 26.05 18.95 -2.73
N GLN A 567 27.23 19.55 -2.67
CA GLN A 567 27.91 20.08 -3.84
C GLN A 567 28.32 18.96 -4.83
N TYR A 568 28.68 17.80 -4.31
CA TYR A 568 29.01 16.63 -5.13
C TYR A 568 27.80 16.18 -5.96
N ARG A 569 26.64 16.03 -5.32
CA ARG A 569 25.38 15.68 -5.99
C ARG A 569 24.92 16.73 -6.98
N ARG A 570 25.08 18.03 -6.65
CA ARG A 570 24.79 19.11 -7.61
C ARG A 570 25.60 18.98 -8.91
N ARG A 571 26.88 18.64 -8.81
CA ARG A 571 27.75 18.43 -9.98
C ARG A 571 27.31 17.20 -10.78
N LEU A 572 26.94 16.10 -10.12
CA LEU A 572 26.42 14.89 -10.76
C LEU A 572 25.07 15.12 -11.43
N LEU A 573 24.26 16.05 -10.96
CA LEU A 573 22.93 16.40 -11.48
C LEU A 573 22.94 17.58 -12.45
N ALA A 574 24.08 18.07 -12.91
CA ALA A 574 24.16 19.25 -13.76
C ALA A 574 23.29 19.16 -15.04
N GLY A 575 23.08 17.96 -15.58
CA GLY A 575 22.21 17.69 -16.72
C GLY A 575 20.74 17.43 -16.38
N GLN A 576 20.33 17.53 -15.10
CA GLN A 576 19.01 17.14 -14.61
C GLN A 576 18.34 18.29 -13.83
N PRO A 577 17.82 19.32 -14.51
CA PRO A 577 17.39 20.56 -13.85
C PRO A 577 16.24 20.36 -12.84
N LEU A 578 15.33 19.40 -13.07
CA LEU A 578 14.24 19.12 -12.13
C LEU A 578 14.76 18.48 -10.84
N ALA A 579 15.62 17.45 -10.96
CA ALA A 579 16.23 16.78 -9.80
C ALA A 579 17.13 17.75 -9.01
N LEU A 580 17.91 18.56 -9.72
CA LEU A 580 18.74 19.60 -9.12
C LEU A 580 17.89 20.62 -8.35
N GLY A 581 16.78 21.06 -8.92
CA GLY A 581 15.86 22.00 -8.25
C GLY A 581 15.26 21.41 -6.96
N VAL A 582 14.94 20.11 -6.94
CA VAL A 582 14.45 19.42 -5.74
C VAL A 582 15.56 19.33 -4.68
N LEU A 583 16.78 18.96 -5.08
CA LEU A 583 17.93 18.88 -4.19
C LEU A 583 18.22 20.26 -3.54
N ASP A 584 18.25 21.33 -4.34
CA ASP A 584 18.49 22.68 -3.87
C ASP A 584 17.39 23.18 -2.92
N ALA A 585 16.12 22.87 -3.22
CA ALA A 585 15.00 23.21 -2.35
C ALA A 585 15.07 22.46 -1.00
N ALA A 586 15.43 21.18 -1.01
CA ALA A 586 15.61 20.39 0.20
C ALA A 586 16.76 20.92 1.06
N ALA A 587 17.91 21.19 0.46
CA ALA A 587 19.07 21.76 1.14
C ALA A 587 18.74 23.13 1.79
N LYS A 588 18.00 23.97 1.07
CA LYS A 588 17.53 25.27 1.59
C LYS A 588 16.59 25.09 2.79
N ALA A 589 15.62 24.16 2.68
CA ALA A 589 14.66 23.90 3.74
C ALA A 589 15.31 23.29 5.00
N ALA A 590 16.35 22.49 4.82
CA ALA A 590 17.13 21.89 5.90
C ALA A 590 18.20 22.86 6.49
N HIS A 591 18.31 24.08 5.96
CA HIS A 591 19.35 25.03 6.32
C HIS A 591 20.76 24.42 6.22
N LEU A 592 20.98 23.53 5.25
CA LEU A 592 22.30 22.98 4.96
C LEU A 592 23.19 24.13 4.48
N SER A 593 23.92 24.72 5.41
CA SER A 593 25.00 25.67 5.09
C SER A 593 26.31 24.90 5.05
N LEU A 594 27.24 25.39 4.24
CA LEU A 594 28.61 24.85 4.11
C LEU A 594 29.40 24.82 5.44
N ILE A 595 28.79 25.23 6.55
CA ILE A 595 29.42 25.38 7.88
C ILE A 595 29.23 24.10 8.74
N HIS A 596 28.41 23.12 8.31
CA HIS A 596 28.08 21.96 9.13
C HIS A 596 28.78 20.65 8.71
N ILE A 597 29.84 20.78 7.91
CA ILE A 597 30.64 19.63 7.49
C ILE A 597 32.07 19.79 7.98
#